data_a202f99e8135e0208fd571c888373f65
#
_entry.id   a202f99e8135e0208fd571c888373f65
#
_cell.length_a   1.000
_cell.length_b   1.000
_cell.length_c   1.000
_cell.angle_alpha   90.00
_cell.angle_beta   90.00
_cell.angle_gamma   90.00
#
_symmetry.space_group_name_H-M   'P 1'
#
loop_
_entity.id
_entity.type
_entity.pdbx_description
1 polymer ?
#
loop_
_entity_poly.entity_id
_entity_poly.type
_entity_poly.pdbx_seq_one_letter_code
_entity_poly.pdbx_strand_id
1 'polypeptide(L)'
;TLFRSWSREDDEAVARAMEDAGVAPLAGRRVGELSGGQRQRVWIAMALAQSTEILLLDEPTTYLDLNHQLEVLRLAERLQRAGTTVVAVLHDLHLAFRYATHLVFMKNGEIVAQGAPHDVVTADLVERVFSVPCRIIDDPETGSPLVIPTR
;
A
#
# COMPACT_ATOMS: atom_id res chain seq x y z
N THR A 1 3.63 2.98 -35.20
CA THR A 1 3.52 4.30 -34.55
C THR A 1 3.78 4.11 -33.07
N LEU A 2 4.92 4.60 -32.58
CA LEU A 2 5.38 4.41 -31.20
C LEU A 2 4.63 5.30 -30.18
N PHE A 3 3.78 6.22 -30.64
CA PHE A 3 2.98 7.10 -29.79
C PHE A 3 1.54 7.17 -30.31
N ARG A 4 0.60 6.72 -29.49
CA ARG A 4 -0.83 6.94 -29.68
C ARG A 4 -1.12 8.43 -29.37
N SER A 5 -1.90 9.10 -30.18
CA SER A 5 -2.38 10.44 -29.86
C SER A 5 -3.30 10.38 -28.63
N TRP A 6 -3.23 11.38 -27.77
CA TRP A 6 -4.09 11.56 -26.61
C TRP A 6 -5.56 11.56 -27.04
N SER A 7 -6.41 10.85 -26.33
CA SER A 7 -7.82 10.67 -26.66
C SER A 7 -8.73 11.13 -25.50
N ARG A 8 -10.01 11.24 -25.77
CA ARG A 8 -11.03 11.52 -24.74
C ARG A 8 -11.08 10.42 -23.67
N GLU A 9 -10.86 9.17 -24.05
CA GLU A 9 -10.79 8.04 -23.10
C GLU A 9 -9.63 8.20 -22.12
N ASP A 10 -8.50 8.78 -22.55
CA ASP A 10 -7.37 9.07 -21.69
C ASP A 10 -7.71 10.18 -20.67
N ASP A 11 -8.44 11.24 -21.11
CA ASP A 11 -8.91 12.29 -20.19
C ASP A 11 -9.86 11.71 -19.14
N GLU A 12 -10.78 10.83 -19.53
CA GLU A 12 -11.71 10.18 -18.62
C GLU A 12 -10.99 9.23 -17.65
N ALA A 13 -9.96 8.50 -18.10
CA ALA A 13 -9.14 7.63 -17.25
C ALA A 13 -8.36 8.44 -16.21
N VAL A 14 -7.75 9.54 -16.62
CA VAL A 14 -7.03 10.44 -15.72
C VAL A 14 -7.97 11.07 -14.69
N ALA A 15 -9.15 11.56 -15.12
CA ALA A 15 -10.11 12.15 -14.21
C ALA A 15 -10.56 11.15 -13.14
N ARG A 16 -10.94 9.92 -13.53
CA ARG A 16 -11.27 8.84 -12.59
C ARG A 16 -10.14 8.53 -11.62
N ALA A 17 -8.93 8.36 -12.14
CA ALA A 17 -7.77 8.07 -11.31
C ALA A 17 -7.47 9.17 -10.28
N MET A 18 -7.66 10.43 -10.66
CA MET A 18 -7.50 11.57 -9.75
C MET A 18 -8.59 11.61 -8.68
N GLU A 19 -9.82 11.27 -9.01
CA GLU A 19 -10.93 11.14 -8.05
C GLU A 19 -10.68 9.99 -7.07
N ASP A 20 -10.33 8.80 -7.57
CA ASP A 20 -10.06 7.60 -6.76
C ASP A 20 -8.92 7.84 -5.76
N ALA A 21 -7.85 8.50 -6.20
CA ALA A 21 -6.72 8.88 -5.34
C ALA A 21 -6.99 10.10 -4.44
N GLY A 22 -8.13 10.78 -4.59
CA GLY A 22 -8.49 11.97 -3.82
C GLY A 22 -7.58 13.18 -4.12
N VAL A 23 -7.09 13.29 -5.37
CA VAL A 23 -6.19 14.37 -5.79
C VAL A 23 -6.80 15.30 -6.85
N ALA A 24 -8.05 15.11 -7.24
CA ALA A 24 -8.75 15.97 -8.19
C ALA A 24 -8.65 17.48 -7.84
N PRO A 25 -8.75 17.91 -6.55
CA PRO A 25 -8.59 19.33 -6.19
C PRO A 25 -7.17 19.89 -6.44
N LEU A 26 -6.20 19.02 -6.76
CA LEU A 26 -4.80 19.39 -6.98
C LEU A 26 -4.43 19.51 -8.47
N ALA A 27 -5.37 19.27 -9.40
CA ALA A 27 -5.15 19.20 -10.85
C ALA A 27 -4.40 20.41 -11.44
N GLY A 28 -4.60 21.60 -10.88
CA GLY A 28 -3.94 22.83 -11.35
C GLY A 28 -2.59 23.13 -10.69
N ARG A 29 -2.13 22.30 -9.74
CA ARG A 29 -0.89 22.54 -8.98
C ARG A 29 0.31 21.84 -9.62
N ARG A 30 1.48 22.45 -9.46
CA ARG A 30 2.75 21.80 -9.85
C ARG A 30 3.11 20.75 -8.80
N VAL A 31 3.64 19.60 -9.24
CA VAL A 31 4.03 18.49 -8.34
C VAL A 31 5.02 18.93 -7.25
N GLY A 32 5.93 19.87 -7.57
CA GLY A 32 6.88 20.44 -6.61
C GLY A 32 6.27 21.25 -5.47
N GLU A 33 5.01 21.72 -5.61
CA GLU A 33 4.28 22.49 -4.60
C GLU A 33 3.45 21.59 -3.66
N LEU A 34 3.42 20.30 -3.92
CA LEU A 34 2.65 19.32 -3.16
C LEU A 34 3.41 18.84 -1.92
N SER A 35 2.67 18.58 -0.84
CA SER A 35 3.22 17.85 0.32
C SER A 35 3.65 16.43 -0.07
N GLY A 36 4.47 15.77 0.77
CA GLY A 36 4.90 14.39 0.53
C GLY A 36 3.72 13.44 0.30
N GLY A 37 2.70 13.47 1.17
CA GLY A 37 1.51 12.64 1.05
C GLY A 37 0.66 12.96 -0.18
N GLN A 38 0.52 14.26 -0.53
CA GLN A 38 -0.17 14.67 -1.76
C GLN A 38 0.56 14.14 -3.00
N ARG A 39 1.89 14.25 -3.02
CA ARG A 39 2.73 13.75 -4.12
C ARG A 39 2.63 12.25 -4.27
N GLN A 40 2.66 11.51 -3.17
CA GLN A 40 2.51 10.06 -3.17
C GLN A 40 1.17 9.63 -3.79
N ARG A 41 0.06 10.29 -3.40
CA ARG A 41 -1.25 10.01 -3.99
C ARG A 41 -1.35 10.40 -5.47
N VAL A 42 -0.66 11.44 -5.90
CA VAL A 42 -0.56 11.79 -7.33
C VAL A 42 0.18 10.70 -8.10
N TRP A 43 1.25 10.12 -7.57
CA TRP A 43 1.95 9.00 -8.23
C TRP A 43 1.07 7.75 -8.30
N ILE A 44 0.29 7.46 -7.26
CA ILE A 44 -0.70 6.38 -7.31
C ILE A 44 -1.76 6.67 -8.39
N ALA A 45 -2.28 7.90 -8.46
CA ALA A 45 -3.21 8.31 -9.52
C ALA A 45 -2.62 8.12 -10.93
N MET A 46 -1.35 8.43 -11.13
CA MET A 46 -0.66 8.19 -12.41
C MET A 46 -0.62 6.70 -12.78
N ALA A 47 -0.40 5.82 -11.80
CA ALA A 47 -0.43 4.38 -12.03
C ALA A 47 -1.86 3.89 -12.34
N LEU A 48 -2.86 4.39 -11.60
CA LEU A 48 -4.28 4.06 -11.82
C LEU A 48 -4.80 4.50 -13.19
N ALA A 49 -4.34 5.65 -13.70
CA ALA A 49 -4.72 6.16 -15.02
C ALA A 49 -4.33 5.19 -16.16
N GLN A 50 -3.39 4.28 -15.91
CA GLN A 50 -3.02 3.22 -16.87
C GLN A 50 -4.06 2.09 -16.92
N SER A 51 -5.06 2.11 -16.03
CA SER A 51 -6.17 1.12 -15.97
C SER A 51 -5.67 -0.33 -15.90
N THR A 52 -4.63 -0.58 -15.10
CA THR A 52 -4.06 -1.92 -14.90
C THR A 52 -4.86 -2.69 -13.83
N GLU A 53 -4.98 -4.00 -14.01
CA GLU A 53 -5.63 -4.89 -13.03
C GLU A 53 -4.77 -5.09 -11.77
N ILE A 54 -3.46 -4.85 -11.88
CA ILE A 54 -2.48 -5.02 -10.79
C ILE A 54 -1.75 -3.69 -10.55
N LEU A 55 -1.73 -3.25 -9.31
CA LEU A 55 -0.98 -2.09 -8.83
C LEU A 55 0.17 -2.56 -7.93
N LEU A 56 1.39 -2.23 -8.30
CA LEU A 56 2.59 -2.51 -7.52
C LEU A 56 3.04 -1.23 -6.82
N LEU A 57 3.16 -1.26 -5.49
CA LEU A 57 3.58 -0.15 -4.66
C LEU A 57 4.87 -0.54 -3.90
N ASP A 58 5.96 0.10 -4.23
CA ASP A 58 7.22 -0.09 -3.51
C ASP A 58 7.35 0.97 -2.42
N GLU A 59 7.29 0.55 -1.16
CA GLU A 59 7.39 1.39 0.04
C GLU A 59 6.51 2.65 0.03
N PRO A 60 5.21 2.54 -0.25
CA PRO A 60 4.37 3.71 -0.50
C PRO A 60 4.13 4.59 0.75
N THR A 61 4.52 4.12 1.93
CA THR A 61 4.35 4.81 3.21
C THR A 61 5.65 5.42 3.76
N THR A 62 6.79 5.16 3.11
CA THR A 62 8.10 5.65 3.56
C THR A 62 8.18 7.17 3.50
N TYR A 63 8.78 7.81 4.51
CA TYR A 63 8.88 9.27 4.69
C TYR A 63 7.56 10.03 4.84
N LEU A 64 6.45 9.34 5.10
CA LEU A 64 5.16 9.95 5.40
C LEU A 64 4.91 9.95 6.91
N ASP A 65 4.24 10.99 7.41
CA ASP A 65 3.69 10.95 8.76
C ASP A 65 2.53 9.97 8.86
N LEU A 66 2.13 9.60 10.07
CA LEU A 66 1.13 8.57 10.33
C LEU A 66 -0.19 8.83 9.61
N ASN A 67 -0.66 10.08 9.56
CA ASN A 67 -1.92 10.40 8.89
C ASN A 67 -1.85 10.09 7.39
N HIS A 68 -0.77 10.52 6.73
CA HIS A 68 -0.58 10.29 5.30
C HIS A 68 -0.32 8.81 4.98
N GLN A 69 0.37 8.06 5.86
CA GLN A 69 0.51 6.60 5.73
C GLN A 69 -0.86 5.92 5.70
N LEU A 70 -1.73 6.27 6.67
CA LEU A 70 -3.08 5.73 6.75
C LEU A 70 -3.95 6.11 5.54
N GLU A 71 -3.82 7.34 5.01
CA GLU A 71 -4.52 7.76 3.79
C GLU A 71 -4.14 6.89 2.58
N VAL A 72 -2.84 6.62 2.40
CA VAL A 72 -2.34 5.75 1.31
C VAL A 72 -2.84 4.32 1.46
N LEU A 73 -2.79 3.75 2.66
CA LEU A 73 -3.24 2.37 2.89
C LEU A 73 -4.76 2.22 2.76
N ARG A 74 -5.54 3.20 3.22
CA ARG A 74 -6.98 3.24 2.98
C ARG A 74 -7.32 3.37 1.51
N LEU A 75 -6.53 4.11 0.73
CA LEU A 75 -6.68 4.16 -0.72
C LEU A 75 -6.43 2.77 -1.32
N ALA A 76 -5.33 2.11 -0.95
CA ALA A 76 -5.01 0.75 -1.40
C ALA A 76 -6.14 -0.25 -1.08
N GLU A 77 -6.71 -0.17 0.12
CA GLU A 77 -7.84 -0.99 0.54
C GLU A 77 -9.10 -0.72 -0.30
N ARG A 78 -9.43 0.55 -0.59
CA ARG A 78 -10.56 0.88 -1.47
C ARG A 78 -10.38 0.33 -2.89
N LEU A 79 -9.18 0.44 -3.44
CA LEU A 79 -8.85 -0.09 -4.77
C LEU A 79 -8.97 -1.61 -4.81
N GLN A 80 -8.48 -2.29 -3.78
CA GLN A 80 -8.61 -3.74 -3.64
C GLN A 80 -10.08 -4.17 -3.59
N ARG A 81 -10.92 -3.47 -2.81
CA ARG A 81 -12.37 -3.72 -2.76
C ARG A 81 -13.08 -3.44 -4.09
N ALA A 82 -12.55 -2.53 -4.90
CA ALA A 82 -13.04 -2.24 -6.25
C ALA A 82 -12.56 -3.25 -7.31
N GLY A 83 -11.75 -4.25 -6.91
CA GLY A 83 -11.31 -5.34 -7.79
C GLY A 83 -9.87 -5.21 -8.30
N THR A 84 -9.12 -4.17 -7.93
CA THR A 84 -7.71 -4.04 -8.29
C THR A 84 -6.87 -4.93 -7.37
N THR A 85 -5.98 -5.74 -7.93
CA THR A 85 -4.97 -6.44 -7.12
C THR A 85 -3.88 -5.46 -6.72
N VAL A 86 -3.74 -5.19 -5.41
CA VAL A 86 -2.69 -4.30 -4.90
C VAL A 86 -1.60 -5.13 -4.22
N VAL A 87 -0.37 -4.99 -4.68
CA VAL A 87 0.82 -5.58 -4.05
C VAL A 87 1.68 -4.45 -3.52
N ALA A 88 1.94 -4.42 -2.21
CA ALA A 88 2.72 -3.38 -1.57
C ALA A 88 3.88 -3.96 -0.76
N VAL A 89 5.06 -3.35 -0.89
CA VAL A 89 6.18 -3.59 0.02
C VAL A 89 6.05 -2.61 1.18
N LEU A 90 5.99 -3.13 2.40
CA LEU A 90 5.83 -2.32 3.61
C LEU A 90 6.91 -2.70 4.63
N HIS A 91 7.45 -1.70 5.34
CA HIS A 91 8.40 -1.90 6.45
C HIS A 91 7.72 -1.95 7.81
N ASP A 92 6.58 -1.30 7.96
CA ASP A 92 5.82 -1.33 9.20
C ASP A 92 4.96 -2.58 9.28
N LEU A 93 5.32 -3.50 10.18
CA LEU A 93 4.63 -4.77 10.37
C LEU A 93 3.18 -4.58 10.84
N HIS A 94 2.93 -3.56 11.70
CA HIS A 94 1.58 -3.33 12.21
C HIS A 94 0.65 -2.88 11.09
N LEU A 95 1.13 -1.97 10.24
CA LEU A 95 0.36 -1.51 9.09
C LEU A 95 0.19 -2.64 8.05
N ALA A 96 1.23 -3.43 7.79
CA ALA A 96 1.14 -4.57 6.89
C ALA A 96 0.10 -5.59 7.38
N PHE A 97 0.13 -5.97 8.66
CA PHE A 97 -0.79 -6.97 9.22
C PHE A 97 -2.23 -6.46 9.32
N ARG A 98 -2.40 -5.15 9.49
CA ARG A 98 -3.71 -4.52 9.60
C ARG A 98 -4.44 -4.36 8.27
N TYR A 99 -3.71 -4.07 7.19
CA TYR A 99 -4.31 -3.71 5.91
C TYR A 99 -4.22 -4.82 4.85
N ALA A 100 -3.29 -5.77 4.99
CA ALA A 100 -3.16 -6.84 4.01
C ALA A 100 -4.23 -7.93 4.20
N THR A 101 -4.76 -8.42 3.10
CA THR A 101 -5.58 -9.64 3.05
C THR A 101 -4.71 -10.89 2.89
N HIS A 102 -3.52 -10.73 2.35
CA HIS A 102 -2.52 -11.77 2.15
C HIS A 102 -1.13 -11.21 2.37
N LEU A 103 -0.31 -11.90 3.14
CA LEU A 103 1.07 -11.55 3.43
C LEU A 103 2.03 -12.48 2.70
N VAL A 104 3.16 -11.93 2.25
CA VAL A 104 4.30 -12.69 1.74
C VAL A 104 5.53 -12.25 2.53
N PHE A 105 6.10 -13.16 3.31
CA PHE A 105 7.34 -12.93 4.06
C PHE A 105 8.53 -13.40 3.25
N MET A 106 9.49 -12.51 3.06
CA MET A 106 10.72 -12.80 2.31
C MET A 106 11.96 -12.62 3.19
N LYS A 107 12.95 -13.50 2.98
CA LYS A 107 14.27 -13.38 3.59
C LYS A 107 15.32 -13.89 2.61
N ASN A 108 16.39 -13.14 2.40
CA ASN A 108 17.48 -13.50 1.48
C ASN A 108 17.03 -13.84 0.04
N GLY A 109 15.97 -13.17 -0.44
CA GLY A 109 15.43 -13.40 -1.79
C GLY A 109 14.48 -14.59 -1.91
N GLU A 110 14.19 -15.31 -0.82
CA GLU A 110 13.29 -16.47 -0.81
C GLU A 110 12.00 -16.17 -0.05
N ILE A 111 10.88 -16.74 -0.50
CA ILE A 111 9.62 -16.72 0.23
C ILE A 111 9.69 -17.71 1.39
N VAL A 112 9.59 -17.19 2.61
CA VAL A 112 9.67 -17.96 3.86
C VAL A 112 8.30 -18.45 4.32
N ALA A 113 7.27 -17.61 4.14
CA ALA A 113 5.88 -17.94 4.45
C ALA A 113 4.95 -17.02 3.66
N GLN A 114 3.71 -17.45 3.43
CA GLN A 114 2.66 -16.62 2.84
C GLN A 114 1.28 -17.10 3.29
N GLY A 115 0.30 -16.19 3.35
CA GLY A 115 -1.09 -16.49 3.72
C GLY A 115 -1.80 -15.31 4.34
N ALA A 116 -3.02 -15.53 4.83
CA ALA A 116 -3.75 -14.51 5.57
C ALA A 116 -3.02 -14.16 6.88
N PRO A 117 -3.09 -12.89 7.36
CA PRO A 117 -2.35 -12.44 8.54
C PRO A 117 -2.53 -13.35 9.75
N HIS A 118 -3.76 -13.74 10.08
CA HIS A 118 -4.06 -14.60 11.23
C HIS A 118 -3.50 -16.03 11.11
N ASP A 119 -3.32 -16.52 9.88
CA ASP A 119 -2.86 -17.88 9.64
C ASP A 119 -1.33 -17.99 9.70
N VAL A 120 -0.62 -16.92 9.31
CA VAL A 120 0.84 -17.00 9.11
C VAL A 120 1.65 -16.23 10.14
N VAL A 121 1.08 -15.18 10.78
CA VAL A 121 1.84 -14.35 11.73
C VAL A 121 1.98 -15.07 13.06
N THR A 122 3.20 -15.53 13.34
CA THR A 122 3.59 -16.12 14.62
C THR A 122 4.84 -15.45 15.15
N ALA A 123 5.07 -15.53 16.47
CA ALA A 123 6.29 -15.00 17.08
C ALA A 123 7.55 -15.62 16.47
N ASP A 124 7.55 -16.94 16.23
CA ASP A 124 8.66 -17.69 15.63
C ASP A 124 8.93 -17.22 14.19
N LEU A 125 7.89 -16.93 13.40
CA LEU A 125 8.06 -16.41 12.04
C LEU A 125 8.68 -15.00 12.06
N VAL A 126 8.18 -14.10 12.92
CA VAL A 126 8.70 -12.74 13.04
C VAL A 126 10.15 -12.77 13.50
N GLU A 127 10.49 -13.57 14.53
CA GLU A 127 11.87 -13.72 14.98
C GLU A 127 12.77 -14.30 13.88
N ARG A 128 12.32 -15.35 13.16
CA ARG A 128 13.09 -15.96 12.08
C ARG A 128 13.36 -15.00 10.93
N VAL A 129 12.37 -14.17 10.54
CA VAL A 129 12.52 -13.26 9.39
C VAL A 129 13.23 -11.97 9.77
N PHE A 130 12.82 -11.33 10.87
CA PHE A 130 13.27 -9.99 11.25
C PHE A 130 14.30 -9.97 12.39
N SER A 131 14.59 -11.14 13.02
CA SER A 131 15.49 -11.26 14.16
C SER A 131 15.04 -10.44 15.38
N VAL A 132 13.73 -10.35 15.59
CA VAL A 132 13.10 -9.63 16.69
C VAL A 132 12.28 -10.60 17.53
N PRO A 133 12.74 -10.96 18.75
CA PRO A 133 11.92 -11.70 19.71
C PRO A 133 10.67 -10.90 20.07
N CYS A 134 9.51 -11.52 20.02
CA CYS A 134 8.25 -10.80 20.23
C CYS A 134 7.14 -11.71 20.78
N ARG A 135 6.06 -11.07 21.19
CA ARG A 135 4.75 -11.71 21.38
C ARG A 135 3.79 -11.21 20.32
N ILE A 136 2.87 -12.06 19.91
CA ILE A 136 1.76 -11.67 19.05
C ILE A 136 0.52 -11.56 19.93
N ILE A 137 -0.20 -10.45 19.81
CA ILE A 137 -1.50 -10.21 20.43
C ILE A 137 -2.47 -9.73 19.35
N ASP A 138 -3.77 -9.69 19.65
CA ASP A 138 -4.74 -9.11 18.73
C ASP A 138 -4.80 -7.58 18.90
N ASP A 139 -4.83 -6.87 17.78
CA ASP A 139 -5.13 -5.44 17.74
C ASP A 139 -6.57 -5.21 18.23
N PRO A 140 -6.79 -4.42 19.30
CA PRO A 140 -8.12 -4.23 19.88
C PRO A 140 -9.13 -3.55 18.95
N GLU A 141 -8.67 -2.85 17.90
CA GLU A 141 -9.52 -2.16 16.93
C GLU A 141 -9.92 -3.05 15.75
N THR A 142 -8.98 -3.86 15.25
CA THR A 142 -9.17 -4.61 14.00
C THR A 142 -9.15 -6.11 14.20
N GLY A 143 -8.67 -6.58 15.35
CA GLY A 143 -8.40 -7.98 15.60
C GLY A 143 -7.14 -8.50 14.88
N SER A 144 -6.52 -7.74 13.99
CA SER A 144 -5.34 -8.19 13.25
C SER A 144 -4.14 -8.47 14.18
N PRO A 145 -3.19 -9.34 13.79
CA PRO A 145 -1.99 -9.59 14.60
C PRO A 145 -1.19 -8.32 14.88
N LEU A 146 -0.77 -8.14 16.13
CA LEU A 146 0.04 -7.03 16.59
C LEU A 146 1.33 -7.55 17.21
N VAL A 147 2.48 -7.09 16.73
CA VAL A 147 3.81 -7.49 17.23
C VAL A 147 4.20 -6.64 18.43
N ILE A 148 4.47 -7.28 19.55
CA ILE A 148 5.01 -6.64 20.74
C ILE A 148 6.42 -7.15 20.96
N PRO A 149 7.48 -6.36 20.61
CA PRO A 149 8.85 -6.76 20.84
C PRO A 149 9.11 -7.04 22.33
N THR A 150 9.84 -8.12 22.61
CA THR A 150 10.31 -8.43 23.98
C THR A 150 11.75 -7.95 24.14
N ARG A 151 12.11 -7.60 25.38
CA ARG A 151 13.47 -7.15 25.73
C ARG A 151 14.40 -8.34 25.90
#